data_6b44e456c98934e1db9dd763300fa05c
#
_entry.id   6b44e456c98934e1db9dd763300fa05c
#
_cell.length_a   1.000
_cell.length_b   1.000
_cell.length_c   1.000
_cell.angle_alpha   90.00
_cell.angle_beta   90.00
_cell.angle_gamma   90.00
#
_symmetry.space_group_name_H-M   'P 1'
#
loop_
_entity.id
_entity.type
_entity.pdbx_description
1 polymer ?
#
loop_
_entity_poly.entity_id
_entity_poly.type
_entity_poly.pdbx_seq_one_letter_code
_entity_poly.pdbx_strand_id
1 'polypeptide(L)'
;TQSRLLAAWLQERGYDALLTFEPGDTEVGKALRRIVLSPETGELSDRTEALLYAADKAEHVDTVVQPALDRGAVVITDRYVDSTLAYQGAGRSLDVGEVEAVARWATHDLRPHLTVVLDLEPAAGLGRFEGRDRIEGESLEFHQRVREAFVAMAAADPAHYVVLDARAAIDDLAAAIRERVAPLLGQAVRREDA
;
A
#
# COMPACT_ATOMS: atom_id res chain seq x y z
N THR A 1 -5.85 10.77 -0.61
CA THR A 1 -6.48 11.65 -1.63
C THR A 1 -6.50 10.96 -2.99
N GLN A 2 -5.37 10.57 -3.57
CA GLN A 2 -5.30 10.02 -4.93
C GLN A 2 -6.08 8.71 -5.11
N SER A 3 -6.06 7.81 -4.13
CA SER A 3 -6.84 6.58 -4.14
C SER A 3 -8.36 6.84 -4.26
N ARG A 4 -8.88 7.86 -3.56
CA ARG A 4 -10.30 8.27 -3.66
C ARG A 4 -10.64 8.87 -5.02
N LEU A 5 -9.76 9.70 -5.58
CA LEU A 5 -9.96 10.30 -6.91
C LEU A 5 -9.94 9.22 -8.00
N LEU A 6 -9.08 8.20 -7.86
CA LEU A 6 -9.06 7.08 -8.79
C LEU A 6 -10.33 6.24 -8.69
N ALA A 7 -10.77 5.93 -7.46
CA ALA A 7 -12.00 5.17 -7.25
C ALA A 7 -13.24 5.88 -7.86
N ALA A 8 -13.38 7.19 -7.61
CA ALA A 8 -14.45 7.98 -8.17
C ALA A 8 -14.41 7.97 -9.71
N TRP A 9 -13.24 8.17 -10.31
CA TRP A 9 -13.05 8.15 -11.76
C TRP A 9 -13.41 6.80 -12.40
N LEU A 10 -13.13 5.67 -11.72
CA LEU A 10 -13.52 4.33 -12.17
C LEU A 10 -15.03 4.13 -12.09
N GLN A 11 -15.64 4.53 -10.96
CA GLN A 11 -17.10 4.43 -10.74
C GLN A 11 -17.88 5.26 -11.74
N GLU A 12 -17.44 6.49 -12.07
CA GLU A 12 -18.02 7.33 -13.10
C GLU A 12 -17.99 6.68 -14.50
N ARG A 13 -17.09 5.72 -14.74
CA ARG A 13 -16.95 4.95 -15.97
C ARG A 13 -17.63 3.59 -15.93
N GLY A 14 -18.43 3.32 -14.90
CA GLY A 14 -19.20 2.11 -14.76
C GLY A 14 -18.42 0.91 -14.19
N TYR A 15 -17.15 1.06 -13.78
CA TYR A 15 -16.44 -0.04 -13.16
C TYR A 15 -16.90 -0.26 -11.71
N ASP A 16 -16.97 -1.52 -11.27
CA ASP A 16 -17.02 -1.83 -9.85
C ASP A 16 -15.63 -1.56 -9.25
N ALA A 17 -15.52 -0.55 -8.40
CA ALA A 17 -14.26 -0.15 -7.79
C ALA A 17 -14.37 -0.21 -6.27
N LEU A 18 -13.53 -1.05 -5.66
CA LEU A 18 -13.35 -1.16 -4.23
C LEU A 18 -12.13 -0.34 -3.81
N LEU A 19 -12.34 0.60 -2.89
CA LEU A 19 -11.27 1.31 -2.21
C LEU A 19 -11.08 0.73 -0.82
N THR A 20 -9.88 0.26 -0.51
CA THR A 20 -9.50 -0.37 0.76
C THR A 20 -8.12 0.11 1.22
N PHE A 21 -7.64 -0.34 2.37
CA PHE A 21 -6.35 0.07 2.92
C PHE A 21 -5.76 -0.98 3.87
N GLU A 22 -4.46 -0.93 4.06
CA GLU A 22 -3.73 -1.74 5.03
C GLU A 22 -2.81 -0.86 5.92
N PRO A 23 -2.64 -1.23 7.19
CA PRO A 23 -3.39 -2.25 7.92
C PRO A 23 -4.75 -1.70 8.39
N GLY A 24 -5.76 -2.60 8.58
CA GLY A 24 -6.91 -2.29 9.42
C GLY A 24 -8.28 -2.21 8.79
N ASP A 25 -8.47 -2.67 7.54
CA ASP A 25 -9.79 -2.62 6.87
C ASP A 25 -10.69 -3.84 7.15
N THR A 26 -10.29 -4.72 8.06
CA THR A 26 -11.11 -5.83 8.59
C THR A 26 -11.26 -5.71 10.10
N GLU A 27 -12.18 -6.47 10.72
CA GLU A 27 -12.32 -6.45 12.18
C GLU A 27 -11.04 -6.96 12.88
N VAL A 28 -10.43 -8.03 12.36
CA VAL A 28 -9.12 -8.52 12.82
C VAL A 28 -8.05 -7.47 12.54
N GLY A 29 -8.05 -6.91 11.34
CA GLY A 29 -7.11 -5.87 10.94
C GLY A 29 -7.16 -4.62 11.84
N LYS A 30 -8.34 -4.20 12.29
CA LYS A 30 -8.47 -3.09 13.26
C LYS A 30 -7.76 -3.38 14.58
N ALA A 31 -7.83 -4.61 15.06
CA ALA A 31 -7.11 -5.02 16.27
C ALA A 31 -5.59 -5.02 16.05
N LEU A 32 -5.15 -5.58 14.92
CA LEU A 32 -3.73 -5.59 14.54
C LEU A 32 -3.19 -4.16 14.34
N ARG A 33 -3.95 -3.29 13.64
CA ARG A 33 -3.59 -1.88 13.46
C ARG A 33 -3.34 -1.17 14.78
N ARG A 34 -4.19 -1.39 15.79
CA ARG A 34 -3.98 -0.80 17.13
C ARG A 34 -2.65 -1.24 17.73
N ILE A 35 -2.30 -2.52 17.58
CA ILE A 35 -1.04 -3.05 18.12
C ILE A 35 0.16 -2.43 17.39
N VAL A 36 0.15 -2.41 16.05
CA VAL A 36 1.34 -1.99 15.29
C VAL A 36 1.54 -0.48 15.23
N LEU A 37 0.48 0.33 15.40
CA LEU A 37 0.57 1.79 15.27
C LEU A 37 0.49 2.53 16.60
N SER A 38 -0.13 1.96 17.66
CA SER A 38 -0.26 2.68 18.93
C SER A 38 1.09 2.85 19.64
N PRO A 39 1.45 4.08 20.02
CA PRO A 39 2.60 4.30 20.90
C PRO A 39 2.50 3.58 22.24
N GLU A 40 1.28 3.32 22.73
CA GLU A 40 1.04 2.59 23.99
C GLU A 40 1.51 1.13 23.93
N THR A 41 1.62 0.55 22.75
CA THR A 41 2.18 -0.81 22.56
C THR A 41 3.64 -0.88 22.96
N GLY A 42 4.36 0.24 22.92
CA GLY A 42 5.79 0.28 23.16
C GLY A 42 6.60 -0.34 22.02
N GLU A 43 7.80 -0.83 22.34
CA GLU A 43 8.68 -1.46 21.36
C GLU A 43 8.21 -2.87 21.01
N LEU A 44 8.14 -3.16 19.73
CA LEU A 44 7.97 -4.50 19.19
C LEU A 44 9.30 -4.98 18.62
N SER A 45 9.59 -6.29 18.73
CA SER A 45 10.68 -6.84 17.94
C SER A 45 10.35 -6.74 16.45
N ASP A 46 11.35 -6.52 15.61
CA ASP A 46 11.17 -6.31 14.16
C ASP A 46 10.40 -7.46 13.49
N ARG A 47 10.70 -8.71 13.89
CA ARG A 47 9.97 -9.89 13.38
C ARG A 47 8.53 -9.93 13.84
N THR A 48 8.23 -9.54 15.08
CA THR A 48 6.85 -9.45 15.57
C THR A 48 6.08 -8.42 14.77
N GLU A 49 6.65 -7.25 14.52
CA GLU A 49 6.04 -6.21 13.69
C GLU A 49 5.75 -6.74 12.27
N ALA A 50 6.72 -7.37 11.61
CA ALA A 50 6.56 -7.93 10.27
C ALA A 50 5.45 -9.00 10.21
N LEU A 51 5.38 -9.89 11.21
CA LEU A 51 4.36 -10.94 11.29
C LEU A 51 2.96 -10.37 11.53
N LEU A 52 2.81 -9.30 12.31
CA LEU A 52 1.52 -8.63 12.52
C LEU A 52 1.02 -7.97 11.24
N TYR A 53 1.90 -7.34 10.46
CA TYR A 53 1.55 -6.83 9.13
C TYR A 53 1.22 -7.94 8.13
N ALA A 54 1.90 -9.08 8.20
CA ALA A 54 1.57 -10.24 7.38
C ALA A 54 0.21 -10.84 7.74
N ALA A 55 -0.11 -10.92 9.04
CA ALA A 55 -1.42 -11.40 9.51
C ALA A 55 -2.57 -10.49 9.05
N ASP A 56 -2.38 -9.16 9.10
CA ASP A 56 -3.36 -8.20 8.55
C ASP A 56 -3.60 -8.43 7.06
N LYS A 57 -2.53 -8.62 6.28
CA LYS A 57 -2.62 -8.88 4.84
C LYS A 57 -3.35 -10.18 4.52
N ALA A 58 -3.06 -11.25 5.25
CA ALA A 58 -3.71 -12.54 5.04
C ALA A 58 -5.22 -12.42 5.21
N GLU A 59 -5.67 -11.85 6.33
CA GLU A 59 -7.10 -11.61 6.60
C GLU A 59 -7.73 -10.69 5.56
N HIS A 60 -7.04 -9.61 5.18
CA HIS A 60 -7.54 -8.64 4.22
C HIS A 60 -7.67 -9.23 2.81
N VAL A 61 -6.67 -9.98 2.36
CA VAL A 61 -6.72 -10.63 1.05
C VAL A 61 -7.86 -11.66 1.00
N ASP A 62 -7.98 -12.52 1.99
CA ASP A 62 -8.95 -13.60 1.98
C ASP A 62 -10.40 -13.11 2.11
N THR A 63 -10.63 -12.05 2.90
CA THR A 63 -11.99 -11.63 3.25
C THR A 63 -12.49 -10.41 2.47
N VAL A 64 -11.59 -9.62 1.86
CA VAL A 64 -11.95 -8.36 1.19
C VAL A 64 -11.46 -8.33 -0.26
N VAL A 65 -10.15 -8.52 -0.48
CA VAL A 65 -9.54 -8.28 -1.80
C VAL A 65 -9.91 -9.38 -2.79
N GLN A 66 -9.67 -10.66 -2.43
CA GLN A 66 -9.93 -11.78 -3.34
C GLN A 66 -11.42 -11.88 -3.71
N PRO A 67 -12.38 -11.78 -2.78
CA PRO A 67 -13.80 -11.74 -3.14
C PRO A 67 -14.20 -10.58 -4.05
N ALA A 68 -13.50 -9.44 -3.96
CA ALA A 68 -13.73 -8.33 -4.86
C ALA A 68 -13.17 -8.60 -6.27
N LEU A 69 -11.98 -9.18 -6.37
CA LEU A 69 -11.38 -9.57 -7.64
C LEU A 69 -12.20 -10.68 -8.33
N ASP A 70 -12.70 -11.65 -7.58
CA ASP A 70 -13.50 -12.77 -8.10
C ASP A 70 -14.81 -12.31 -8.77
N ARG A 71 -15.38 -11.20 -8.32
CA ARG A 71 -16.55 -10.58 -8.98
C ARG A 71 -16.17 -9.58 -10.07
N GLY A 72 -14.88 -9.46 -10.42
CA GLY A 72 -14.38 -8.58 -11.48
C GLY A 72 -14.22 -7.12 -11.07
N ALA A 73 -14.22 -6.80 -9.78
CA ALA A 73 -13.99 -5.44 -9.30
C ALA A 73 -12.54 -4.99 -9.52
N VAL A 74 -12.35 -3.69 -9.69
CA VAL A 74 -11.03 -3.04 -9.60
C VAL A 74 -10.76 -2.73 -8.13
N VAL A 75 -9.74 -3.35 -7.55
CA VAL A 75 -9.35 -3.09 -6.16
C VAL A 75 -8.24 -2.04 -6.11
N ILE A 76 -8.46 -1.00 -5.31
CA ILE A 76 -7.50 0.05 -5.01
C ILE A 76 -7.17 -0.05 -3.53
N THR A 77 -5.94 -0.38 -3.19
CA THR A 77 -5.51 -0.43 -1.79
C THR A 77 -4.51 0.68 -1.48
N ASP A 78 -4.70 1.35 -0.35
CA ASP A 78 -3.69 2.24 0.22
C ASP A 78 -2.75 1.38 1.06
N ARG A 79 -1.53 1.18 0.58
CA ARG A 79 -0.50 0.25 1.03
C ARG A 79 -0.82 -1.22 0.74
N TYR A 80 0.26 -2.00 0.55
CA TYR A 80 0.22 -3.45 0.34
C TYR A 80 1.60 -4.06 0.66
N VAL A 81 1.98 -5.17 0.00
CA VAL A 81 3.23 -5.91 0.21
C VAL A 81 4.46 -5.00 0.11
N ASP A 82 4.52 -4.10 -0.88
CA ASP A 82 5.65 -3.18 -1.07
C ASP A 82 5.95 -2.34 0.17
N SER A 83 4.89 -1.94 0.91
CA SER A 83 5.07 -1.25 2.20
C SER A 83 5.76 -2.15 3.23
N THR A 84 5.44 -3.44 3.29
CA THR A 84 6.10 -4.38 4.20
C THR A 84 7.59 -4.55 3.84
N LEU A 85 7.91 -4.67 2.56
CA LEU A 85 9.30 -4.76 2.10
C LEU A 85 10.10 -3.50 2.43
N ALA A 86 9.50 -2.33 2.23
CA ALA A 86 10.14 -1.05 2.52
C ALA A 86 10.30 -0.80 4.03
N TYR A 87 9.24 -0.97 4.81
CA TYR A 87 9.24 -0.62 6.23
C TYR A 87 9.87 -1.71 7.11
N GLN A 88 9.43 -2.97 7.00
CA GLN A 88 9.92 -4.07 7.83
C GLN A 88 11.20 -4.68 7.25
N GLY A 89 11.33 -4.76 5.94
CA GLY A 89 12.57 -5.17 5.30
C GLY A 89 13.67 -4.12 5.48
N ALA A 90 13.70 -3.11 4.61
CA ALA A 90 14.76 -2.11 4.58
C ALA A 90 14.77 -1.19 5.82
N GLY A 91 13.60 -0.72 6.28
CA GLY A 91 13.47 0.16 7.44
C GLY A 91 13.97 -0.47 8.73
N ARG A 92 13.54 -1.69 9.05
CA ARG A 92 13.95 -2.45 10.24
C ARG A 92 15.23 -3.28 10.03
N SER A 93 15.85 -3.20 8.86
CA SER A 93 17.06 -3.97 8.54
C SER A 93 16.89 -5.49 8.66
N LEU A 94 15.67 -6.00 8.42
CA LEU A 94 15.44 -7.44 8.25
C LEU A 94 15.89 -7.87 6.85
N ASP A 95 16.17 -9.17 6.69
CA ASP A 95 16.42 -9.72 5.35
C ASP A 95 15.18 -9.57 4.48
N VAL A 96 15.33 -8.82 3.37
CA VAL A 96 14.22 -8.48 2.49
C VAL A 96 13.62 -9.73 1.84
N GLY A 97 14.43 -10.74 1.53
CA GLY A 97 13.97 -12.00 0.95
C GLY A 97 13.13 -12.82 1.94
N GLU A 98 13.51 -12.86 3.24
CA GLU A 98 12.68 -13.50 4.27
C GLU A 98 11.34 -12.77 4.45
N VAL A 99 11.37 -11.43 4.50
CA VAL A 99 10.15 -10.62 4.62
C VAL A 99 9.26 -10.79 3.39
N GLU A 100 9.83 -10.81 2.18
CA GLU A 100 9.10 -11.07 0.95
C GLU A 100 8.43 -12.45 0.96
N ALA A 101 9.17 -13.49 1.35
CA ALA A 101 8.63 -14.84 1.40
C ALA A 101 7.41 -14.95 2.35
N VAL A 102 7.48 -14.31 3.52
CA VAL A 102 6.36 -14.26 4.47
C VAL A 102 5.17 -13.46 3.89
N ALA A 103 5.43 -12.31 3.29
CA ALA A 103 4.38 -11.48 2.71
C ALA A 103 3.69 -12.18 1.52
N ARG A 104 4.44 -12.85 0.65
CA ARG A 104 3.90 -13.63 -0.48
C ARG A 104 3.06 -14.81 -0.01
N TRP A 105 3.53 -15.52 1.01
CA TRP A 105 2.76 -16.60 1.62
C TRP A 105 1.43 -16.07 2.20
N ALA A 106 1.46 -14.95 2.92
CA ALA A 106 0.29 -14.33 3.53
C ALA A 106 -0.75 -13.83 2.50
N THR A 107 -0.31 -13.51 1.29
CA THR A 107 -1.17 -12.94 0.24
C THR A 107 -1.45 -13.91 -0.91
N HIS A 108 -1.15 -15.20 -0.76
CA HIS A 108 -1.24 -16.20 -1.84
C HIS A 108 -0.52 -15.75 -3.13
N ASP A 109 0.59 -15.03 -2.98
CA ASP A 109 1.35 -14.43 -4.07
C ASP A 109 0.56 -13.42 -4.93
N LEU A 110 -0.57 -12.93 -4.44
CA LEU A 110 -1.35 -11.90 -5.13
C LEU A 110 -0.54 -10.61 -5.23
N ARG A 111 -0.34 -10.12 -6.45
CA ARG A 111 0.41 -8.91 -6.73
C ARG A 111 -0.45 -7.85 -7.43
N PRO A 112 -0.28 -6.57 -7.11
CA PRO A 112 -0.97 -5.51 -7.83
C PRO A 112 -0.47 -5.42 -9.28
N HIS A 113 -1.36 -5.07 -10.20
CA HIS A 113 -1.00 -4.80 -11.59
C HIS A 113 -0.23 -3.48 -11.73
N LEU A 114 -0.40 -2.56 -10.79
CA LEU A 114 0.29 -1.28 -10.75
C LEU A 114 0.45 -0.81 -9.30
N THR A 115 1.67 -0.47 -8.92
CA THR A 115 1.98 0.25 -7.69
C THR A 115 2.33 1.71 -8.00
N VAL A 116 1.63 2.64 -7.36
CA VAL A 116 1.89 4.08 -7.46
C VAL A 116 2.69 4.52 -6.24
N VAL A 117 3.91 4.98 -6.47
CA VAL A 117 4.78 5.55 -5.44
C VAL A 117 4.68 7.08 -5.51
N LEU A 118 4.16 7.70 -4.46
CA LEU A 118 4.19 9.16 -4.29
C LEU A 118 5.46 9.53 -3.55
N ASP A 119 6.51 9.88 -4.30
CA ASP A 119 7.82 10.17 -3.73
C ASP A 119 7.84 11.53 -3.05
N LEU A 120 8.24 11.54 -1.78
CA LEU A 120 8.43 12.74 -0.99
C LEU A 120 9.69 12.61 -0.14
N GLU A 121 10.50 13.65 -0.11
CA GLU A 121 11.65 13.73 0.79
C GLU A 121 11.18 13.62 2.26
N PRO A 122 11.69 12.69 3.07
CA PRO A 122 11.21 12.46 4.43
C PRO A 122 11.25 13.70 5.31
N ALA A 123 12.29 14.53 5.21
CA ALA A 123 12.40 15.77 5.96
C ALA A 123 11.25 16.76 5.67
N ALA A 124 10.68 16.72 4.46
CA ALA A 124 9.55 17.56 4.08
C ALA A 124 8.20 16.97 4.54
N GLY A 125 8.13 15.66 4.79
CA GLY A 125 6.93 14.94 5.22
C GLY A 125 6.72 14.95 6.73
N LEU A 126 7.77 14.70 7.50
CA LEU A 126 7.72 14.49 8.95
C LEU A 126 7.27 15.71 9.78
N GLY A 127 7.32 16.94 9.22
CA GLY A 127 6.89 18.16 9.90
C GLY A 127 5.39 18.48 9.81
N ARG A 128 4.59 17.68 9.10
CA ARG A 128 3.20 18.03 8.74
C ARG A 128 2.12 17.55 9.71
N PHE A 129 2.43 16.65 10.64
CA PHE A 129 1.43 16.04 11.51
C PHE A 129 1.76 16.17 12.99
N GLU A 130 0.75 16.63 13.78
CA GLU A 130 0.74 16.51 15.23
C GLU A 130 0.18 15.13 15.59
N GLY A 131 0.86 14.40 16.50
CA GLY A 131 0.42 13.08 16.96
C GLY A 131 0.94 11.94 16.05
N ARG A 132 2.24 11.68 16.12
CA ARG A 132 2.89 10.59 15.37
C ARG A 132 2.49 9.25 15.94
N ASP A 133 2.10 8.33 15.05
CA ASP A 133 2.01 6.92 15.41
C ASP A 133 3.42 6.32 15.63
N ARG A 134 3.48 5.04 16.03
CA ARG A 134 4.74 4.35 16.35
C ARG A 134 5.71 4.31 15.16
N ILE A 135 5.20 4.21 13.93
CA ILE A 135 6.03 4.19 12.71
C ILE A 135 6.42 5.60 12.28
N GLU A 136 5.49 6.55 12.34
CA GLU A 136 5.77 7.96 12.02
C GLU A 136 6.75 8.60 13.01
N GLY A 137 6.85 8.04 14.22
CA GLY A 137 7.80 8.44 15.26
C GLY A 137 9.23 7.98 15.05
N GLU A 138 9.50 7.13 14.06
CA GLU A 138 10.84 6.61 13.76
C GLU A 138 11.80 7.71 13.30
N SER A 139 13.10 7.38 13.30
CA SER A 139 14.15 8.31 12.93
C SER A 139 14.08 8.73 11.45
N LEU A 140 14.71 9.86 11.12
CA LEU A 140 14.81 10.31 9.73
C LEU A 140 15.55 9.29 8.86
N GLU A 141 16.58 8.63 9.41
CA GLU A 141 17.34 7.58 8.71
C GLU A 141 16.47 6.37 8.38
N PHE A 142 15.54 6.00 9.26
CA PHE A 142 14.57 4.95 9.00
C PHE A 142 13.69 5.32 7.79
N HIS A 143 13.10 6.51 7.79
CA HIS A 143 12.27 6.98 6.68
C HIS A 143 13.05 7.15 5.38
N GLN A 144 14.33 7.50 5.45
CA GLN A 144 15.22 7.56 4.29
C GLN A 144 15.40 6.17 3.66
N ARG A 145 15.71 5.14 4.46
CA ARG A 145 15.82 3.75 3.98
C ARG A 145 14.51 3.26 3.37
N VAL A 146 13.38 3.59 3.98
CA VAL A 146 12.05 3.23 3.46
C VAL A 146 11.82 3.86 2.07
N ARG A 147 12.10 5.16 1.91
CA ARG A 147 11.99 5.85 0.62
C ARG A 147 12.89 5.23 -0.44
N GLU A 148 14.17 5.01 -0.11
CA GLU A 148 15.15 4.40 -1.01
C GLU A 148 14.69 3.01 -1.48
N ALA A 149 14.10 2.21 -0.58
CA ALA A 149 13.56 0.90 -0.92
C ALA A 149 12.40 1.00 -1.93
N PHE A 150 11.45 1.92 -1.74
CA PHE A 150 10.37 2.13 -2.72
C PHE A 150 10.90 2.55 -4.09
N VAL A 151 11.85 3.48 -4.12
CA VAL A 151 12.46 3.95 -5.37
C VAL A 151 13.24 2.83 -6.05
N ALA A 152 13.96 2.01 -5.29
CA ALA A 152 14.70 0.87 -5.82
C ALA A 152 13.78 -0.22 -6.39
N MET A 153 12.69 -0.56 -5.70
CA MET A 153 11.67 -1.49 -6.21
C MET A 153 11.06 -0.98 -7.53
N ALA A 154 10.71 0.30 -7.58
CA ALA A 154 10.17 0.90 -8.78
C ALA A 154 11.16 0.92 -9.95
N ALA A 155 12.45 1.18 -9.68
CA ALA A 155 13.49 1.15 -10.69
C ALA A 155 13.77 -0.27 -11.24
N ALA A 156 13.59 -1.29 -10.39
CA ALA A 156 13.75 -2.70 -10.77
C ALA A 156 12.61 -3.23 -11.64
N ASP A 157 11.39 -2.68 -11.49
CA ASP A 157 10.20 -3.15 -12.22
C ASP A 157 9.34 -1.98 -12.75
N PRO A 158 9.83 -1.18 -13.71
CA PRO A 158 9.12 0.01 -14.21
C PRO A 158 7.80 -0.31 -14.94
N ALA A 159 7.56 -1.58 -15.28
CA ALA A 159 6.30 -2.01 -15.89
C ALA A 159 5.15 -1.98 -14.88
N HIS A 160 5.41 -2.39 -13.64
CA HIS A 160 4.42 -2.48 -12.56
C HIS A 160 4.45 -1.30 -11.58
N TYR A 161 5.39 -0.37 -11.77
CA TYR A 161 5.50 0.81 -10.90
C TYR A 161 5.41 2.12 -11.67
N VAL A 162 4.90 3.13 -10.99
CA VAL A 162 5.04 4.54 -11.39
C VAL A 162 5.46 5.36 -10.18
N VAL A 163 6.50 6.18 -10.33
CA VAL A 163 6.97 7.12 -9.30
C VAL A 163 6.56 8.52 -9.70
N LEU A 164 5.85 9.21 -8.83
CA LEU A 164 5.35 10.57 -9.03
C LEU A 164 5.84 11.47 -7.90
N ASP A 165 6.23 12.70 -8.21
CA ASP A 165 6.61 13.69 -7.20
C ASP A 165 5.36 14.13 -6.41
N ALA A 166 5.29 13.75 -5.14
CA ALA A 166 4.16 14.04 -4.26
C ALA A 166 3.89 15.54 -4.03
N ARG A 167 4.78 16.43 -4.52
CA ARG A 167 4.61 17.89 -4.48
C ARG A 167 3.86 18.45 -5.69
N ALA A 168 3.66 17.64 -6.73
CA ALA A 168 2.88 18.05 -7.89
C ALA A 168 1.41 18.36 -7.50
N ALA A 169 0.71 19.10 -8.34
CA ALA A 169 -0.68 19.42 -8.10
C ALA A 169 -1.55 18.15 -8.03
N ILE A 170 -2.58 18.18 -7.21
CA ILE A 170 -3.46 17.03 -6.97
C ILE A 170 -4.06 16.50 -8.29
N ASP A 171 -4.48 17.41 -9.17
CA ASP A 171 -5.10 17.06 -10.45
C ASP A 171 -4.09 16.47 -11.45
N ASP A 172 -2.85 16.95 -11.44
CA ASP A 172 -1.76 16.43 -12.29
C ASP A 172 -1.39 15.01 -11.87
N LEU A 173 -1.27 14.77 -10.56
CA LEU A 173 -1.07 13.42 -10.01
C LEU A 173 -2.22 12.49 -10.39
N ALA A 174 -3.46 12.94 -10.24
CA ALA A 174 -4.63 12.15 -10.61
C ALA A 174 -4.65 11.83 -12.11
N ALA A 175 -4.29 12.78 -12.97
CA ALA A 175 -4.20 12.56 -14.42
C ALA A 175 -3.13 11.52 -14.77
N ALA A 176 -1.93 11.65 -14.22
CA ALA A 176 -0.82 10.70 -14.45
C ALA A 176 -1.17 9.28 -13.97
N ILE A 177 -1.84 9.14 -12.82
CA ILE A 177 -2.29 7.84 -12.32
C ILE A 177 -3.33 7.22 -13.27
N ARG A 178 -4.32 8.00 -13.73
CA ARG A 178 -5.35 7.53 -14.67
C ARG A 178 -4.76 7.07 -16.00
N GLU A 179 -3.76 7.77 -16.51
CA GLU A 179 -3.05 7.39 -17.74
C GLU A 179 -2.39 6.00 -17.61
N ARG A 180 -1.81 5.70 -16.45
CA ARG A 180 -1.20 4.39 -16.18
C ARG A 180 -2.22 3.28 -15.91
N VAL A 181 -3.36 3.61 -15.32
CA VAL A 181 -4.42 2.64 -14.98
C VAL A 181 -5.28 2.30 -16.20
N ALA A 182 -5.60 3.26 -17.07
CA ALA A 182 -6.52 3.06 -18.18
C ALA A 182 -6.20 1.84 -19.08
N PRO A 183 -4.95 1.55 -19.45
CA PRO A 183 -4.62 0.36 -20.25
C PRO A 183 -4.86 -0.96 -19.53
N LEU A 184 -4.89 -0.97 -18.20
CA LEU A 184 -5.05 -2.18 -17.37
C LEU A 184 -6.52 -2.60 -17.23
N LEU A 185 -7.47 -1.72 -17.58
CA LEU A 185 -8.91 -1.95 -17.38
C LEU A 185 -9.55 -2.90 -18.40
N GLY A 186 -8.81 -3.39 -19.38
CA GLY A 186 -9.36 -4.24 -20.46
C GLY A 186 -9.94 -5.58 -20.03
N GLN A 187 -9.68 -6.01 -18.78
CA GLN A 187 -10.21 -7.26 -18.19
C GLN A 187 -11.21 -7.01 -17.05
N ALA A 188 -11.43 -5.76 -16.67
CA ALA A 188 -12.34 -5.42 -15.57
C ALA A 188 -13.80 -5.41 -16.07
N VAL A 189 -14.72 -5.98 -15.28
CA VAL A 189 -16.16 -6.01 -15.59
C VAL A 189 -16.77 -4.64 -15.30
N ARG A 190 -17.59 -4.14 -16.25
CA ARG A 190 -18.42 -2.96 -16.02
C ARG A 190 -19.70 -3.36 -15.31
N ARG A 191 -20.24 -2.49 -14.46
CA ARG A 191 -21.49 -2.72 -13.72
C ARG A 191 -22.72 -2.95 -14.63
N GLU A 192 -22.64 -2.53 -15.89
CA GLU A 192 -23.68 -2.73 -16.88
C GLU A 192 -23.66 -4.15 -17.50
N ASP A 193 -22.56 -4.87 -17.31
CA ASP A 193 -22.32 -6.20 -17.88
C ASP A 193 -22.44 -7.33 -16.83
N ALA A 194 -22.80 -7.01 -15.57
CA ALA A 194 -22.83 -7.92 -14.42
C ALA A 194 -24.24 -8.43 -14.06
#